data_fff9eb83d8b31fc96b437f82ce806a79
#
_entry.id   fff9eb83d8b31fc96b437f82ce806a79
#
_cell.length_a   1.000
_cell.length_b   1.000
_cell.length_c   1.000
_cell.angle_alpha   90.00
_cell.angle_beta   90.00
_cell.angle_gamma   90.00
#
_symmetry.space_group_name_H-M   'P 1'
#
loop_
_entity.id
_entity.type
_entity.pdbx_description
1 polymer ?
#
loop_
_entity_poly.entity_id
_entity_poly.type
_entity_poly.pdbx_seq_one_letter_code
_entity_poly.pdbx_strand_id
1 'polypeptide(L)'
;MISPFLKPLLAPASLALLMGIATAAHSQQFASSVAASSNLSTDPLYSDPKAALGQPTTLAYDGYDTYHDSLPYPAYGSDPNGNNLLVSLGGTGLGSLTVKFDQAPITHSSAHWFSEDFIVFSNQFFIAQDYVTPTTDMSQFHLTDGTVFGSLPTVSVSSDGINFVTLTPADSLLFPENPYKWVGISVQNPSGYDAGQLQDFSKPVNPTLTTADFAGQTVAHAGNDLYNGSAGGTAFSLANTQFAQTGIQYIRFTGSGTVDGVSRVGNAPAPVPEMNSGWLLGAGLLFLGACLRRKSAKPTGK
;
A
#
# COMPACT_ATOMS: atom_id res chain seq x y z
N MET A 1 -7.87 5.83 64.26
CA MET A 1 -6.80 5.15 63.48
C MET A 1 -7.43 4.71 62.18
N ILE A 2 -7.16 5.40 61.10
CA ILE A 2 -7.69 5.10 59.76
C ILE A 2 -6.48 4.83 58.88
N SER A 3 -6.41 3.60 58.37
CA SER A 3 -5.35 3.13 57.48
C SER A 3 -5.53 3.67 56.04
N PRO A 4 -4.51 4.20 55.37
CA PRO A 4 -4.63 4.61 53.97
C PRO A 4 -4.38 3.42 53.04
N PHE A 5 -5.35 3.11 52.20
CA PHE A 5 -5.22 2.16 51.08
C PHE A 5 -4.23 2.68 50.02
N LEU A 6 -3.14 1.99 49.84
CA LEU A 6 -2.28 2.15 48.67
C LEU A 6 -3.02 1.61 47.40
N LYS A 7 -3.29 2.52 46.45
CA LYS A 7 -3.63 2.12 45.08
C LYS A 7 -2.36 1.76 44.30
N PRO A 8 -2.30 0.65 43.59
CA PRO A 8 -1.16 0.35 42.77
C PRO A 8 -1.16 1.21 41.50
N LEU A 9 -0.07 1.95 41.31
CA LEU A 9 0.26 2.64 40.05
C LEU A 9 0.78 1.58 39.05
N LEU A 10 -0.13 1.04 38.25
CA LEU A 10 0.21 0.17 37.13
C LEU A 10 -0.35 0.81 35.84
N ALA A 11 0.42 1.66 35.16
CA ALA A 11 0.30 1.87 33.71
C ALA A 11 1.15 3.05 33.12
N PRO A 12 2.48 2.94 32.96
CA PRO A 12 3.04 3.51 31.75
C PRO A 12 3.86 2.52 30.90
N ALA A 13 4.23 1.37 31.46
CA ALA A 13 5.11 0.44 30.73
C ALA A 13 4.46 -0.27 29.52
N SER A 14 3.15 -0.52 29.58
CA SER A 14 2.45 -1.25 28.52
C SER A 14 2.23 -0.42 27.24
N LEU A 15 2.06 0.89 27.35
CA LEU A 15 1.81 1.76 26.20
C LEU A 15 3.08 2.02 25.38
N ALA A 16 4.24 2.16 26.05
CA ALA A 16 5.53 2.33 25.37
C ALA A 16 5.97 1.07 24.60
N LEU A 17 5.65 -0.12 25.11
CA LEU A 17 5.96 -1.37 24.41
C LEU A 17 5.10 -1.58 23.15
N LEU A 18 3.82 -1.19 23.17
CA LEU A 18 2.95 -1.28 21.99
C LEU A 18 3.41 -0.31 20.88
N MET A 19 3.80 0.91 21.21
CA MET A 19 4.31 1.88 20.22
C MET A 19 5.65 1.44 19.63
N GLY A 20 6.54 0.82 20.43
CA GLY A 20 7.81 0.31 19.93
C GLY A 20 7.66 -0.88 18.97
N ILE A 21 6.67 -1.73 19.16
CA ILE A 21 6.38 -2.87 18.27
C ILE A 21 5.78 -2.36 16.95
N ALA A 22 4.89 -1.39 16.98
CA ALA A 22 4.28 -0.83 15.76
C ALA A 22 5.31 -0.13 14.87
N THR A 23 6.22 0.65 15.44
CA THR A 23 7.29 1.32 14.68
C THR A 23 8.31 0.35 14.10
N ALA A 24 8.67 -0.71 14.82
CA ALA A 24 9.57 -1.75 14.32
C ALA A 24 8.95 -2.56 13.18
N ALA A 25 7.66 -2.89 13.25
CA ALA A 25 6.94 -3.59 12.18
C ALA A 25 6.84 -2.73 10.92
N HIS A 26 6.63 -1.42 11.06
CA HIS A 26 6.54 -0.48 9.93
C HIS A 26 7.89 -0.30 9.22
N SER A 27 9.00 -0.26 9.97
CA SER A 27 10.35 -0.16 9.38
C SER A 27 10.80 -1.40 8.61
N GLN A 28 10.17 -2.56 8.83
CA GLN A 28 10.46 -3.81 8.10
C GLN A 28 9.73 -3.91 6.77
N GLN A 29 8.72 -3.08 6.53
CA GLN A 29 7.86 -3.15 5.36
C GLN A 29 8.55 -2.63 4.10
N PHE A 30 9.40 -1.60 4.21
CA PHE A 30 9.98 -0.88 3.08
C PHE A 30 11.49 -1.12 2.94
N ALA A 31 12.01 -0.83 1.74
CA ALA A 31 13.46 -0.77 1.53
C ALA A 31 14.09 0.27 2.46
N SER A 32 15.23 -0.07 3.07
CA SER A 32 15.82 0.71 4.18
C SER A 32 17.16 1.34 3.86
N SER A 33 17.84 0.90 2.80
CA SER A 33 19.13 1.47 2.40
C SER A 33 19.34 1.44 0.89
N VAL A 34 20.18 2.37 0.41
CA VAL A 34 20.69 2.37 -0.96
C VAL A 34 22.00 1.60 -0.99
N ALA A 35 22.04 0.51 -1.76
CA ALA A 35 23.24 -0.29 -1.95
C ALA A 35 24.16 0.25 -3.04
N ALA A 36 23.59 0.79 -4.13
CA ALA A 36 24.31 1.41 -5.23
C ALA A 36 23.41 2.34 -6.04
N SER A 37 23.99 3.36 -6.68
CA SER A 37 23.30 4.19 -7.67
C SER A 37 24.27 4.71 -8.70
N SER A 38 23.80 4.92 -9.94
CA SER A 38 24.57 5.52 -11.03
C SER A 38 23.64 6.16 -12.06
N ASN A 39 24.10 7.21 -12.74
CA ASN A 39 23.36 7.92 -13.80
C ASN A 39 21.90 8.23 -13.42
N LEU A 40 21.69 8.73 -12.21
CA LEU A 40 20.42 9.31 -11.82
C LEU A 40 20.18 10.61 -12.57
N SER A 41 18.98 11.19 -12.45
CA SER A 41 18.67 12.48 -13.04
C SER A 41 19.72 13.53 -12.69
N THR A 42 20.01 14.41 -13.63
CA THR A 42 20.82 15.62 -13.39
C THR A 42 19.99 16.76 -12.77
N ASP A 43 18.66 16.62 -12.77
CA ASP A 43 17.77 17.54 -12.10
C ASP A 43 17.85 17.30 -10.58
N PRO A 44 18.21 18.32 -9.78
CA PRO A 44 18.33 18.18 -8.35
C PRO A 44 17.03 17.77 -7.66
N LEU A 45 15.87 17.97 -8.29
CA LEU A 45 14.58 17.56 -7.74
C LEU A 45 14.35 16.03 -7.80
N TYR A 46 15.19 15.28 -8.54
CA TYR A 46 15.00 13.84 -8.80
C TYR A 46 16.29 13.03 -8.67
N SER A 47 17.33 13.60 -8.06
CA SER A 47 18.67 13.00 -8.05
C SER A 47 19.08 12.32 -6.74
N ASP A 48 18.29 12.47 -5.66
CA ASP A 48 18.60 11.82 -4.40
C ASP A 48 18.09 10.36 -4.38
N PRO A 49 18.98 9.36 -4.38
CA PRO A 49 18.58 7.96 -4.35
C PRO A 49 17.86 7.57 -3.05
N LYS A 50 17.97 8.37 -1.97
CA LYS A 50 17.28 8.11 -0.71
C LYS A 50 15.78 8.36 -0.78
N ALA A 51 15.31 9.12 -1.77
CA ALA A 51 13.89 9.32 -1.98
C ALA A 51 13.13 8.00 -2.27
N ALA A 52 13.83 6.94 -2.71
CA ALA A 52 13.26 5.61 -2.91
C ALA A 52 13.26 4.72 -1.63
N LEU A 53 13.52 5.29 -0.45
CA LEU A 53 13.60 4.55 0.81
C LEU A 53 12.44 4.89 1.74
N GLY A 54 12.01 3.87 2.50
CA GLY A 54 10.90 4.04 3.43
C GLY A 54 9.54 3.97 2.73
N GLN A 55 8.53 4.56 3.36
CA GLN A 55 7.21 4.65 2.79
C GLN A 55 7.23 5.57 1.56
N PRO A 56 6.60 5.18 0.44
CA PRO A 56 6.40 6.06 -0.71
C PRO A 56 5.77 7.39 -0.32
N THR A 57 6.04 8.43 -1.09
CA THR A 57 5.46 9.73 -0.82
C THR A 57 3.94 9.70 -0.96
N THR A 58 3.28 10.63 -0.32
CA THR A 58 1.82 10.75 -0.36
C THR A 58 1.38 12.10 -0.91
N LEU A 59 2.36 12.89 -1.37
CA LEU A 59 2.16 14.26 -1.82
C LEU A 59 2.85 14.50 -3.16
N ALA A 60 2.27 15.38 -3.92
CA ALA A 60 2.89 16.01 -5.09
C ALA A 60 2.99 17.52 -4.85
N TYR A 61 4.06 18.15 -5.35
CA TYR A 61 4.28 19.58 -5.18
C TYR A 61 4.76 20.22 -6.50
N ASP A 62 4.01 21.19 -7.02
CA ASP A 62 4.30 21.83 -8.30
C ASP A 62 5.10 23.15 -8.20
N GLY A 63 5.58 23.47 -7.00
CA GLY A 63 6.29 24.72 -6.70
C GLY A 63 5.36 25.82 -6.17
N TYR A 64 4.06 25.65 -6.24
CA TYR A 64 3.03 26.60 -5.77
C TYR A 64 2.07 25.91 -4.80
N ASP A 65 1.44 24.82 -5.22
CA ASP A 65 0.45 24.09 -4.47
C ASP A 65 0.95 22.69 -4.06
N THR A 66 0.45 22.21 -2.93
CA THR A 66 0.64 20.82 -2.49
C THR A 66 -0.63 20.04 -2.80
N TYR A 67 -0.48 18.95 -3.53
CA TYR A 67 -1.54 18.02 -3.88
C TYR A 67 -1.39 16.72 -3.10
N HIS A 68 -2.48 16.01 -2.89
CA HIS A 68 -2.42 14.61 -2.53
C HIS A 68 -2.05 13.79 -3.77
N ASP A 69 -1.06 12.90 -3.63
CA ASP A 69 -0.78 11.92 -4.66
C ASP A 69 -2.01 11.05 -4.88
N SER A 70 -2.37 10.83 -6.14
CA SER A 70 -3.60 10.16 -6.53
C SER A 70 -3.50 9.60 -7.95
N LEU A 71 -4.45 8.77 -8.33
CA LEU A 71 -4.49 8.08 -9.63
C LEU A 71 -4.22 8.98 -10.84
N PRO A 72 -4.81 10.20 -10.96
CA PRO A 72 -4.56 11.11 -12.08
C PRO A 72 -3.47 12.16 -11.79
N TYR A 73 -2.93 12.19 -10.57
CA TYR A 73 -1.98 13.22 -10.15
C TYR A 73 -0.85 12.59 -9.34
N PRO A 74 0.21 12.10 -10.01
CA PRO A 74 1.27 11.34 -9.35
C PRO A 74 2.19 12.23 -8.52
N ALA A 75 2.95 11.64 -7.63
CA ALA A 75 4.07 12.29 -6.97
C ALA A 75 5.06 12.86 -7.98
N TYR A 76 5.50 14.09 -7.77
CA TYR A 76 6.59 14.71 -8.53
C TYR A 76 7.25 15.87 -7.76
N GLY A 77 8.48 16.21 -8.18
CA GLY A 77 9.21 17.34 -7.64
C GLY A 77 9.85 17.08 -6.28
N SER A 78 9.78 18.07 -5.44
CA SER A 78 10.27 18.03 -4.06
C SER A 78 9.19 18.51 -3.09
N ASP A 79 9.34 18.16 -1.82
CA ASP A 79 8.49 18.72 -0.77
C ASP A 79 8.78 20.22 -0.55
N PRO A 80 7.93 20.97 0.18
CA PRO A 80 8.16 22.38 0.48
C PRO A 80 9.49 22.68 1.22
N ASN A 81 10.15 21.66 1.77
CA ASN A 81 11.45 21.79 2.43
C ASN A 81 12.62 21.49 1.47
N GLY A 82 12.33 21.13 0.21
CA GLY A 82 13.32 20.82 -0.82
C GLY A 82 13.83 19.38 -0.81
N ASN A 83 13.17 18.44 -0.10
CA ASN A 83 13.52 17.04 -0.17
C ASN A 83 12.88 16.41 -1.41
N ASN A 84 13.64 15.59 -2.14
CA ASN A 84 13.12 14.87 -3.31
C ASN A 84 12.00 13.91 -2.86
N LEU A 85 10.89 13.90 -3.60
CA LEU A 85 9.77 13.00 -3.35
C LEU A 85 9.99 11.63 -4.01
N LEU A 86 10.75 11.59 -5.08
CA LEU A 86 11.09 10.38 -5.82
C LEU A 86 12.44 10.52 -6.52
N VAL A 87 12.99 9.41 -7.01
CA VAL A 87 14.23 9.40 -7.79
C VAL A 87 13.96 9.03 -9.24
N SER A 88 14.59 9.76 -10.18
CA SER A 88 14.54 9.45 -11.61
C SER A 88 15.86 8.89 -12.11
N LEU A 89 15.77 7.81 -12.91
CA LEU A 89 16.90 7.17 -13.55
C LEU A 89 17.08 7.68 -14.98
N GLY A 90 18.32 7.63 -15.48
CA GLY A 90 18.59 7.84 -16.90
C GLY A 90 18.85 9.29 -17.31
N GLY A 91 19.43 10.11 -16.44
CA GLY A 91 19.72 11.52 -16.73
C GLY A 91 20.58 11.79 -17.97
N THR A 92 21.65 11.01 -18.20
CA THR A 92 22.55 11.13 -19.37
C THR A 92 22.77 9.79 -20.08
N GLY A 93 21.96 8.78 -19.80
CA GLY A 93 22.08 7.41 -20.32
C GLY A 93 21.24 6.46 -19.49
N LEU A 94 21.53 5.17 -19.53
CA LEU A 94 20.85 4.19 -18.71
C LEU A 94 21.24 4.36 -17.23
N GLY A 95 20.27 4.66 -16.39
CA GLY A 95 20.46 4.81 -14.95
C GLY A 95 20.40 3.47 -14.22
N SER A 96 20.88 3.47 -12.97
CA SER A 96 20.75 2.33 -12.07
C SER A 96 20.57 2.80 -10.63
N LEU A 97 19.64 2.14 -9.93
CA LEU A 97 19.44 2.27 -8.48
C LEU A 97 19.31 0.86 -7.90
N THR A 98 20.02 0.57 -6.83
CA THR A 98 19.86 -0.68 -6.08
C THR A 98 19.49 -0.33 -4.64
N VAL A 99 18.30 -0.74 -4.22
CA VAL A 99 17.83 -0.63 -2.83
C VAL A 99 17.96 -1.96 -2.11
N LYS A 100 18.01 -1.91 -0.79
CA LYS A 100 18.18 -3.10 0.06
C LYS A 100 17.19 -3.10 1.21
N PHE A 101 16.75 -4.30 1.54
CA PHE A 101 16.01 -4.62 2.76
C PHE A 101 17.00 -5.17 3.80
N ASP A 102 17.40 -4.35 4.78
CA ASP A 102 18.42 -4.69 5.78
C ASP A 102 17.92 -5.68 6.85
N GLN A 103 16.63 -5.85 6.94
CA GLN A 103 15.96 -6.78 7.87
C GLN A 103 15.92 -8.21 7.31
N ALA A 104 14.75 -8.87 7.36
CA ALA A 104 14.60 -10.19 6.79
C ALA A 104 14.57 -10.16 5.24
N PRO A 105 14.99 -11.22 4.53
CA PRO A 105 14.76 -11.35 3.09
C PRO A 105 13.27 -11.32 2.74
N ILE A 106 12.92 -10.89 1.52
CA ILE A 106 11.60 -11.08 0.93
C ILE A 106 11.57 -12.50 0.35
N THR A 107 10.69 -13.37 0.83
CA THR A 107 10.48 -14.72 0.33
C THR A 107 9.12 -14.84 -0.35
N HIS A 108 8.97 -15.79 -1.27
CA HIS A 108 7.66 -16.08 -1.83
C HIS A 108 6.74 -16.74 -0.81
N SER A 109 5.46 -16.35 -0.83
CA SER A 109 4.40 -17.00 -0.06
C SER A 109 3.06 -16.94 -0.79
N SER A 110 2.41 -18.09 -0.92
CA SER A 110 1.02 -18.15 -1.42
C SER A 110 0.00 -17.55 -0.43
N ALA A 111 0.42 -17.22 0.80
CA ALA A 111 -0.40 -16.50 1.76
C ALA A 111 -0.37 -14.98 1.55
N HIS A 112 0.58 -14.47 0.78
CA HIS A 112 0.60 -13.05 0.39
C HIS A 112 -0.61 -12.71 -0.48
N TRP A 113 -1.02 -11.45 -0.46
CA TRP A 113 -2.06 -10.93 -1.35
C TRP A 113 -1.72 -11.29 -2.81
N PHE A 114 -2.63 -11.99 -3.49
CA PHE A 114 -2.51 -12.45 -4.88
C PHE A 114 -1.24 -13.29 -5.19
N SER A 115 -0.55 -13.83 -4.15
CA SER A 115 0.74 -14.54 -4.26
C SER A 115 1.87 -13.67 -4.83
N GLU A 116 1.77 -12.35 -4.66
CA GLU A 116 2.82 -11.39 -4.95
C GLU A 116 3.73 -11.19 -3.73
N ASP A 117 4.97 -10.70 -3.93
CA ASP A 117 5.97 -10.66 -2.86
C ASP A 117 6.47 -9.25 -2.53
N PHE A 118 6.49 -8.36 -3.51
CA PHE A 118 6.81 -6.96 -3.29
C PHE A 118 6.13 -6.05 -4.32
N ILE A 119 6.03 -4.77 -3.99
CA ILE A 119 5.39 -3.72 -4.80
C ILE A 119 6.42 -2.62 -5.04
N VAL A 120 6.51 -2.14 -6.27
CA VAL A 120 7.31 -0.99 -6.68
C VAL A 120 6.38 0.19 -6.93
N PHE A 121 6.68 1.31 -6.32
CA PHE A 121 5.96 2.58 -6.45
C PHE A 121 6.74 3.53 -7.33
N SER A 122 6.03 4.28 -8.16
CA SER A 122 6.61 5.25 -9.09
C SER A 122 5.57 6.28 -9.55
N ASN A 123 5.98 7.33 -10.24
CA ASN A 123 5.08 8.42 -10.66
C ASN A 123 4.21 8.10 -11.89
N GLN A 124 3.69 6.90 -11.99
CA GLN A 124 2.69 6.57 -13.00
C GLN A 124 1.35 7.21 -12.66
N PHE A 125 0.54 7.50 -13.67
CA PHE A 125 -0.79 8.07 -13.47
C PHE A 125 -1.75 7.67 -14.59
N PHE A 126 -3.05 7.63 -14.27
CA PHE A 126 -4.09 7.49 -15.28
C PHE A 126 -4.35 8.81 -15.98
N ILE A 127 -4.56 8.75 -17.28
CA ILE A 127 -4.99 9.93 -18.06
C ILE A 127 -6.43 10.25 -17.66
N ALA A 128 -6.63 11.48 -17.22
CA ALA A 128 -7.95 12.02 -16.84
C ALA A 128 -8.51 12.95 -17.92
N GLN A 129 -9.82 13.21 -17.86
CA GLN A 129 -10.53 14.00 -18.87
C GLN A 129 -10.18 15.49 -18.83
N ASP A 130 -9.81 16.00 -17.65
CA ASP A 130 -9.57 17.41 -17.40
C ASP A 130 -8.37 17.62 -16.48
N TYR A 131 -8.04 18.88 -16.19
CA TYR A 131 -6.96 19.27 -15.30
C TYR A 131 -7.37 19.13 -13.83
N VAL A 132 -6.49 18.49 -13.03
CA VAL A 132 -6.69 18.33 -11.59
C VAL A 132 -6.25 19.57 -10.83
N THR A 133 -7.01 19.95 -9.82
CA THR A 133 -6.68 20.99 -8.84
C THR A 133 -6.73 20.39 -7.43
N PRO A 134 -6.15 21.04 -6.41
CA PRO A 134 -6.22 20.52 -5.02
C PRO A 134 -7.64 20.33 -4.47
N THR A 135 -8.64 20.94 -5.11
CA THR A 135 -10.05 20.89 -4.71
C THR A 135 -10.95 20.23 -5.75
N THR A 136 -10.38 19.47 -6.70
CA THR A 136 -11.16 18.74 -7.72
C THR A 136 -12.01 17.66 -7.06
N ASP A 137 -13.31 17.62 -7.38
CA ASP A 137 -14.22 16.59 -6.89
C ASP A 137 -14.01 15.27 -7.65
N MET A 138 -13.26 14.38 -7.05
CA MET A 138 -12.88 13.09 -7.62
C MET A 138 -14.08 12.13 -7.80
N SER A 139 -15.24 12.41 -7.20
CA SER A 139 -16.47 11.67 -7.44
C SER A 139 -17.16 12.01 -8.75
N GLN A 140 -16.77 13.13 -9.36
CA GLN A 140 -17.28 13.62 -10.65
C GLN A 140 -16.18 13.65 -11.73
N PHE A 141 -14.93 13.45 -11.33
CA PHE A 141 -13.77 13.52 -12.20
C PHE A 141 -13.46 12.14 -12.79
N HIS A 142 -13.44 12.02 -14.12
CA HIS A 142 -13.35 10.73 -14.80
C HIS A 142 -11.98 10.46 -15.39
N LEU A 143 -11.56 9.20 -15.31
CA LEU A 143 -10.47 8.66 -16.12
C LEU A 143 -10.91 8.54 -17.58
N THR A 144 -10.01 8.82 -18.53
CA THR A 144 -10.38 8.85 -19.95
C THR A 144 -10.70 7.46 -20.49
N ASP A 145 -9.68 6.61 -20.60
CA ASP A 145 -9.78 5.30 -21.24
C ASP A 145 -9.06 4.18 -20.43
N GLY A 146 -8.66 4.49 -19.20
CA GLY A 146 -7.89 3.60 -18.35
C GLY A 146 -6.42 3.46 -18.75
N THR A 147 -5.94 4.28 -19.70
CA THR A 147 -4.52 4.29 -20.08
C THR A 147 -3.68 4.89 -18.95
N VAL A 148 -2.61 4.19 -18.60
CA VAL A 148 -1.59 4.65 -17.65
C VAL A 148 -0.45 5.30 -18.42
N PHE A 149 -0.07 6.50 -17.99
CA PHE A 149 1.12 7.19 -18.46
C PHE A 149 2.27 6.99 -17.49
N GLY A 150 3.49 6.92 -18.02
CA GLY A 150 4.70 6.67 -17.25
C GLY A 150 5.33 5.31 -17.58
N SER A 151 6.53 5.09 -17.07
CA SER A 151 7.27 3.84 -17.27
C SER A 151 7.94 3.39 -16.00
N LEU A 152 7.92 2.09 -15.76
CA LEU A 152 8.70 1.47 -14.71
C LEU A 152 10.09 1.09 -15.27
N PRO A 153 11.19 1.38 -14.56
CA PRO A 153 12.50 0.84 -14.90
C PRO A 153 12.49 -0.69 -14.89
N THR A 154 13.42 -1.30 -15.61
CA THR A 154 13.63 -2.76 -15.54
C THR A 154 13.97 -3.16 -14.10
N VAL A 155 13.21 -4.09 -13.53
CA VAL A 155 13.37 -4.57 -12.16
C VAL A 155 14.14 -5.89 -12.15
N SER A 156 15.20 -5.96 -11.34
CA SER A 156 15.98 -7.19 -11.14
C SER A 156 16.21 -7.39 -9.63
N VAL A 157 16.28 -8.63 -9.20
CA VAL A 157 16.36 -9.02 -7.78
C VAL A 157 17.57 -9.90 -7.51
N SER A 158 18.07 -9.82 -6.26
CA SER A 158 19.23 -10.59 -5.81
C SER A 158 19.16 -10.88 -4.32
N SER A 159 19.74 -12.01 -3.90
CA SER A 159 19.97 -12.33 -2.48
C SER A 159 21.31 -11.80 -1.95
N ASP A 160 22.32 -11.64 -2.84
CA ASP A 160 23.71 -11.32 -2.49
C ASP A 160 24.17 -9.93 -2.98
N GLY A 161 23.35 -9.23 -3.78
CA GLY A 161 23.67 -7.94 -4.39
C GLY A 161 24.64 -8.01 -5.56
N ILE A 162 25.01 -9.20 -6.02
CA ILE A 162 25.96 -9.47 -7.12
C ILE A 162 25.23 -10.13 -8.28
N ASN A 163 24.56 -11.24 -8.02
CA ASN A 163 23.86 -12.05 -9.02
C ASN A 163 22.39 -11.63 -9.08
N PHE A 164 22.02 -10.96 -10.17
CA PHE A 164 20.66 -10.42 -10.34
C PHE A 164 19.87 -11.20 -11.39
N VAL A 165 18.60 -11.43 -11.11
CA VAL A 165 17.61 -12.01 -12.02
C VAL A 165 16.56 -10.95 -12.34
N THR A 166 16.32 -10.69 -13.63
CA THR A 166 15.30 -9.74 -14.09
C THR A 166 13.92 -10.36 -13.95
N LEU A 167 12.98 -9.57 -13.45
CA LEU A 167 11.58 -9.95 -13.31
C LEU A 167 10.70 -9.25 -14.34
N THR A 168 9.59 -9.89 -14.65
CA THR A 168 8.47 -9.27 -15.35
C THR A 168 7.39 -8.95 -14.31
N PRO A 169 6.72 -7.79 -14.38
CA PRO A 169 5.57 -7.50 -13.52
C PRO A 169 4.52 -8.61 -13.62
N ALA A 170 3.84 -8.89 -12.52
CA ALA A 170 2.70 -9.79 -12.50
C ALA A 170 1.50 -9.18 -13.24
N ASP A 171 1.38 -7.87 -13.15
CA ASP A 171 0.28 -7.10 -13.66
C ASP A 171 0.43 -6.82 -15.16
N SER A 172 -0.66 -6.92 -15.90
CA SER A 172 -0.74 -6.47 -17.29
C SER A 172 -0.82 -4.94 -17.41
N LEU A 173 -1.14 -4.27 -16.31
CA LEU A 173 -1.27 -2.83 -16.16
C LEU A 173 -0.31 -2.35 -15.06
N LEU A 174 0.38 -1.24 -15.30
CA LEU A 174 1.13 -0.55 -14.25
C LEU A 174 0.13 0.25 -13.40
N PHE A 175 0.08 -0.02 -12.10
CA PHE A 175 -0.88 0.63 -11.22
C PHE A 175 -0.30 1.90 -10.59
N PRO A 176 -0.87 3.09 -10.89
CA PRO A 176 -0.54 4.33 -10.21
C PRO A 176 -0.69 4.25 -8.69
N GLU A 177 -0.02 5.14 -8.00
CA GLU A 177 -0.18 5.31 -6.56
C GLU A 177 -1.54 5.91 -6.21
N ASN A 178 -2.06 5.50 -5.05
CA ASN A 178 -3.32 5.98 -4.49
C ASN A 178 -3.27 5.91 -2.97
N PRO A 179 -2.42 6.71 -2.32
CA PRO A 179 -2.15 6.60 -0.89
C PRO A 179 -3.35 6.95 0.00
N TYR A 180 -4.33 7.70 -0.52
CA TYR A 180 -5.48 8.15 0.26
C TYR A 180 -6.81 7.66 -0.31
N LYS A 181 -7.73 7.33 0.59
CA LYS A 181 -9.12 7.08 0.24
C LYS A 181 -9.84 8.40 -0.02
N TRP A 182 -10.65 8.45 -1.08
CA TRP A 182 -11.57 9.55 -1.31
C TRP A 182 -12.79 9.42 -0.41
N VAL A 183 -13.11 10.48 0.36
CA VAL A 183 -14.24 10.51 1.31
C VAL A 183 -15.23 11.66 1.03
N GLY A 184 -14.97 12.46 0.01
CA GLY A 184 -15.80 13.58 -0.41
C GLY A 184 -15.37 14.93 0.15
N ILE A 185 -15.65 15.98 -0.64
CA ILE A 185 -15.33 17.37 -0.29
C ILE A 185 -16.28 17.89 0.79
N SER A 186 -15.72 18.60 1.76
CA SER A 186 -16.47 19.35 2.78
C SER A 186 -15.72 20.64 3.13
N VAL A 187 -16.36 21.53 3.91
CA VAL A 187 -15.70 22.74 4.41
C VAL A 187 -14.47 22.41 5.26
N GLN A 188 -14.53 21.30 6.01
CA GLN A 188 -13.43 20.81 6.87
C GLN A 188 -12.42 19.96 6.12
N ASN A 189 -12.77 19.45 4.93
CA ASN A 189 -11.93 18.63 4.08
C ASN A 189 -12.08 19.05 2.62
N PRO A 190 -11.49 20.17 2.22
CA PRO A 190 -11.64 20.69 0.86
C PRO A 190 -10.93 19.84 -0.20
N SER A 191 -9.93 19.04 0.17
CA SER A 191 -9.26 18.11 -0.75
C SER A 191 -10.07 16.83 -1.00
N GLY A 192 -11.02 16.50 -0.10
CA GLY A 192 -11.85 15.29 -0.21
C GLY A 192 -11.17 13.97 0.11
N TYR A 193 -9.87 13.96 0.37
CA TYR A 193 -9.11 12.75 0.74
C TYR A 193 -9.04 12.56 2.26
N ASP A 194 -9.08 11.31 2.70
CA ASP A 194 -8.89 10.97 4.12
C ASP A 194 -7.39 11.04 4.48
N ALA A 195 -6.93 12.24 4.85
CA ALA A 195 -5.53 12.45 5.25
C ALA A 195 -5.21 11.85 6.65
N GLY A 196 -6.20 11.34 7.36
CA GLY A 196 -6.03 10.68 8.67
C GLY A 196 -5.72 9.19 8.56
N GLN A 197 -6.00 8.56 7.41
CA GLN A 197 -5.80 7.13 7.22
C GLN A 197 -5.31 6.83 5.82
N LEU A 198 -4.05 6.39 5.73
CA LEU A 198 -3.46 5.92 4.47
C LEU A 198 -4.05 4.57 4.06
N GLN A 199 -4.10 4.33 2.77
CA GLN A 199 -4.33 3.01 2.21
C GLN A 199 -3.12 2.09 2.46
N ASP A 200 -3.28 0.79 2.22
CA ASP A 200 -2.28 -0.22 2.57
C ASP A 200 -1.22 -0.35 1.48
N PHE A 201 0.00 0.11 1.78
CA PHE A 201 1.18 -0.03 0.91
C PHE A 201 1.72 -1.47 0.83
N SER A 202 1.23 -2.40 1.64
CA SER A 202 1.58 -3.82 1.56
C SER A 202 0.57 -4.66 0.77
N LYS A 203 -0.53 -4.05 0.33
CA LYS A 203 -1.58 -4.70 -0.44
C LYS A 203 -1.48 -4.28 -1.90
N PRO A 204 -1.15 -5.17 -2.83
CA PRO A 204 -1.18 -4.86 -4.26
C PRO A 204 -2.61 -4.65 -4.75
N VAL A 205 -2.76 -3.95 -5.86
CA VAL A 205 -4.01 -3.90 -6.61
C VAL A 205 -4.26 -5.29 -7.19
N ASN A 206 -5.53 -5.64 -7.42
CA ASN A 206 -5.87 -6.93 -8.05
C ASN A 206 -5.22 -7.03 -9.45
N PRO A 207 -4.29 -7.98 -9.69
CA PRO A 207 -3.54 -8.08 -10.94
C PRO A 207 -4.40 -8.53 -12.14
N THR A 208 -5.65 -8.92 -11.93
CA THR A 208 -6.56 -9.26 -13.02
C THR A 208 -7.26 -8.05 -13.65
N LEU A 209 -7.16 -6.87 -13.03
CA LEU A 209 -7.73 -5.64 -13.58
C LEU A 209 -6.98 -5.19 -14.83
N THR A 210 -7.72 -4.61 -15.76
CA THR A 210 -7.24 -4.15 -17.06
C THR A 210 -7.61 -2.69 -17.29
N THR A 211 -7.08 -2.05 -18.32
CA THR A 211 -7.45 -0.69 -18.71
C THR A 211 -8.97 -0.53 -18.90
N ALA A 212 -9.67 -1.58 -19.37
CA ALA A 212 -11.11 -1.54 -19.58
C ALA A 212 -11.92 -1.39 -18.27
N ASP A 213 -11.38 -1.88 -17.15
CA ASP A 213 -12.04 -1.76 -15.86
C ASP A 213 -11.99 -0.31 -15.33
N PHE A 214 -11.00 0.47 -15.75
CA PHE A 214 -10.79 1.86 -15.36
C PHE A 214 -11.39 2.87 -16.34
N ALA A 215 -11.63 2.48 -17.59
CA ALA A 215 -12.11 3.36 -18.63
C ALA A 215 -13.44 4.05 -18.26
N GLY A 216 -13.43 5.39 -18.24
CA GLY A 216 -14.61 6.20 -17.92
C GLY A 216 -15.06 6.15 -16.45
N GLN A 217 -14.35 5.43 -15.58
CA GLN A 217 -14.66 5.42 -14.15
C GLN A 217 -14.34 6.76 -13.50
N THR A 218 -15.05 7.12 -12.43
CA THR A 218 -14.62 8.24 -11.60
C THR A 218 -13.36 7.88 -10.83
N VAL A 219 -12.51 8.87 -10.56
CA VAL A 219 -11.28 8.66 -9.78
C VAL A 219 -11.62 8.12 -8.39
N ALA A 220 -12.70 8.61 -7.76
CA ALA A 220 -13.15 8.13 -6.46
C ALA A 220 -13.55 6.65 -6.51
N HIS A 221 -14.28 6.19 -7.55
CA HIS A 221 -14.63 4.78 -7.72
C HIS A 221 -13.39 3.93 -7.98
N ALA A 222 -12.53 4.35 -8.91
CA ALA A 222 -11.30 3.63 -9.21
C ALA A 222 -10.43 3.45 -7.95
N GLY A 223 -10.16 4.54 -7.21
CA GLY A 223 -9.30 4.52 -6.03
C GLY A 223 -9.91 3.84 -4.81
N ASN A 224 -11.22 3.92 -4.61
CA ASN A 224 -11.86 3.32 -3.44
C ASN A 224 -12.25 1.85 -3.66
N ASP A 225 -12.86 1.55 -4.81
CA ASP A 225 -13.50 0.25 -5.04
C ASP A 225 -12.61 -0.70 -5.85
N LEU A 226 -11.99 -0.25 -6.95
CA LEU A 226 -11.11 -1.10 -7.75
C LEU A 226 -9.77 -1.34 -7.05
N TYR A 227 -9.18 -0.32 -6.43
CA TYR A 227 -7.99 -0.48 -5.59
C TYR A 227 -8.28 -1.15 -4.25
N ASN A 228 -9.52 -1.06 -3.78
CA ASN A 228 -10.02 -1.80 -2.61
C ASN A 228 -9.09 -1.74 -1.39
N GLY A 229 -8.64 -0.54 -1.04
CA GLY A 229 -7.74 -0.30 0.09
C GLY A 229 -6.25 -0.51 -0.18
N SER A 230 -5.84 -0.79 -1.43
CA SER A 230 -4.44 -0.78 -1.85
C SER A 230 -3.95 0.65 -2.07
N ALA A 231 -2.71 0.95 -1.67
CA ALA A 231 -2.05 2.21 -2.02
C ALA A 231 -1.49 2.23 -3.46
N GLY A 232 -1.76 1.21 -4.27
CA GLY A 232 -1.29 1.13 -5.65
C GLY A 232 0.09 0.47 -5.79
N GLY A 233 0.83 0.91 -6.83
CA GLY A 233 2.13 0.35 -7.18
C GLY A 233 2.04 -0.93 -8.02
N THR A 234 3.14 -1.31 -8.65
CA THR A 234 3.24 -2.49 -9.52
C THR A 234 3.82 -3.66 -8.75
N ALA A 235 3.10 -4.77 -8.71
CA ALA A 235 3.47 -5.96 -7.95
C ALA A 235 4.37 -6.94 -8.72
N PHE A 236 5.18 -7.70 -7.97
CA PHE A 236 6.10 -8.70 -8.49
C PHE A 236 6.09 -9.96 -7.64
N SER A 237 6.14 -11.12 -8.30
CA SER A 237 6.24 -12.44 -7.67
C SER A 237 7.63 -13.05 -7.83
N LEU A 238 8.10 -13.71 -6.79
CA LEU A 238 9.31 -14.53 -6.80
C LEU A 238 9.02 -16.02 -7.08
N ALA A 239 7.76 -16.41 -7.23
CA ALA A 239 7.32 -17.81 -7.33
C ALA A 239 8.12 -18.64 -8.34
N ASN A 240 8.44 -18.07 -9.50
CA ASN A 240 9.13 -18.74 -10.60
C ASN A 240 10.62 -18.43 -10.66
N THR A 241 11.21 -17.97 -9.55
CA THR A 241 12.63 -17.65 -9.45
C THR A 241 13.37 -18.64 -8.54
N GLN A 242 14.69 -18.68 -8.66
CA GLN A 242 15.55 -19.41 -7.72
C GLN A 242 15.46 -18.86 -6.28
N PHE A 243 14.89 -17.66 -6.10
CA PHE A 243 14.81 -16.97 -4.82
C PHE A 243 13.49 -17.24 -4.06
N ALA A 244 12.57 -18.03 -4.61
CA ALA A 244 11.28 -18.27 -4.00
C ALA A 244 11.38 -18.72 -2.53
N GLN A 245 12.32 -19.62 -2.22
CA GLN A 245 12.54 -20.17 -0.87
C GLN A 245 13.63 -19.44 -0.09
N THR A 246 14.68 -18.98 -0.75
CA THR A 246 15.84 -18.34 -0.08
C THR A 246 15.63 -16.85 0.15
N GLY A 247 14.76 -16.23 -0.63
CA GLY A 247 14.44 -14.82 -0.58
C GLY A 247 15.49 -13.93 -1.22
N ILE A 248 15.12 -12.65 -1.32
CA ILE A 248 15.94 -11.56 -1.84
C ILE A 248 16.14 -10.49 -0.79
N GLN A 249 17.26 -9.77 -0.86
CA GLN A 249 17.50 -8.56 -0.06
C GLN A 249 17.71 -7.32 -0.93
N TYR A 250 18.03 -7.50 -2.20
CA TYR A 250 18.37 -6.39 -3.12
C TYR A 250 17.39 -6.36 -4.29
N ILE A 251 16.93 -5.14 -4.60
CA ILE A 251 16.14 -4.86 -5.79
C ILE A 251 16.86 -3.78 -6.57
N ARG A 252 17.16 -4.07 -7.85
CA ARG A 252 17.86 -3.18 -8.77
C ARG A 252 16.91 -2.71 -9.84
N PHE A 253 16.90 -1.41 -10.04
CA PHE A 253 16.23 -0.72 -11.14
C PHE A 253 17.26 -0.31 -12.18
N THR A 254 16.99 -0.54 -13.47
CA THR A 254 17.88 -0.14 -14.56
C THR A 254 17.10 0.43 -15.72
N GLY A 255 17.71 1.38 -16.46
CA GLY A 255 17.10 2.02 -17.60
C GLY A 255 16.69 3.45 -17.32
N SER A 256 15.48 3.82 -17.74
CA SER A 256 14.84 5.11 -17.48
C SER A 256 13.53 4.90 -16.75
N GLY A 257 13.06 5.93 -16.04
CA GLY A 257 11.83 5.91 -15.23
C GLY A 257 12.09 6.40 -13.83
N THR A 258 11.09 6.30 -12.98
CA THR A 258 11.13 6.81 -11.61
C THR A 258 10.90 5.69 -10.60
N VAL A 259 11.40 5.91 -9.38
CA VAL A 259 11.16 5.05 -8.22
C VAL A 259 10.85 5.95 -7.03
N ASP A 260 9.72 5.73 -6.41
CA ASP A 260 9.31 6.41 -5.17
C ASP A 260 9.53 5.51 -3.94
N GLY A 261 9.34 4.21 -4.09
CA GLY A 261 9.57 3.28 -3.00
C GLY A 261 9.39 1.82 -3.38
N VAL A 262 9.72 0.96 -2.43
CA VAL A 262 9.47 -0.48 -2.54
C VAL A 262 8.96 -1.01 -1.22
N SER A 263 7.85 -1.73 -1.25
CA SER A 263 7.30 -2.41 -0.07
C SER A 263 7.26 -3.93 -0.24
N ARG A 264 7.24 -4.65 0.89
CA ARG A 264 6.86 -6.06 0.96
C ARG A 264 5.35 -6.19 0.82
N VAL A 265 4.90 -7.26 0.20
CA VAL A 265 3.47 -7.63 0.24
C VAL A 265 3.15 -8.28 1.58
N GLY A 266 2.03 -7.87 2.16
CA GLY A 266 1.48 -8.46 3.38
C GLY A 266 0.69 -9.75 3.11
N ASN A 267 0.36 -10.46 4.17
CA ASN A 267 -0.51 -11.63 4.07
C ASN A 267 -1.96 -11.22 3.80
N ALA A 268 -2.61 -11.90 2.88
CA ALA A 268 -4.06 -11.82 2.76
C ALA A 268 -4.74 -12.30 4.06
N PRO A 269 -5.85 -11.71 4.48
CA PRO A 269 -6.63 -12.23 5.59
C PRO A 269 -6.95 -13.72 5.36
N ALA A 270 -6.74 -14.54 6.39
CA ALA A 270 -7.16 -15.93 6.30
C ALA A 270 -8.65 -16.00 5.96
N PRO A 271 -9.07 -16.89 5.05
CA PRO A 271 -10.50 -17.09 4.79
C PRO A 271 -11.21 -17.30 6.13
N VAL A 272 -12.15 -16.41 6.44
CA VAL A 272 -12.99 -16.62 7.63
C VAL A 272 -13.76 -17.91 7.37
N PRO A 273 -13.59 -18.95 8.20
CA PRO A 273 -14.37 -20.16 8.04
C PRO A 273 -15.85 -19.73 8.06
N GLU A 274 -16.56 -19.94 6.95
CA GLU A 274 -18.01 -19.71 6.95
C GLU A 274 -18.58 -20.50 8.09
N MET A 275 -19.08 -19.82 9.10
CA MET A 275 -19.80 -20.51 10.19
C MET A 275 -20.96 -21.23 9.52
N ASN A 276 -20.81 -22.53 9.41
CA ASN A 276 -21.78 -23.41 8.79
C ASN A 276 -23.15 -23.01 9.34
N SER A 277 -24.01 -22.43 8.48
CA SER A 277 -25.34 -21.93 8.85
C SER A 277 -26.16 -22.98 9.61
N GLY A 278 -25.78 -24.26 9.47
CA GLY A 278 -26.29 -25.38 10.26
C GLY A 278 -26.04 -25.26 11.76
N TRP A 279 -24.90 -24.67 12.21
CA TRP A 279 -24.64 -24.46 13.64
C TRP A 279 -25.48 -23.33 14.21
N LEU A 280 -25.71 -22.26 13.45
CA LEU A 280 -26.60 -21.15 13.85
C LEU A 280 -28.05 -21.61 13.91
N LEU A 281 -28.52 -22.42 12.96
CA LEU A 281 -29.83 -23.03 12.97
C LEU A 281 -29.98 -24.00 14.13
N GLY A 282 -28.98 -24.85 14.40
CA GLY A 282 -28.99 -25.80 15.54
C GLY A 282 -29.03 -25.11 16.89
N ALA A 283 -28.23 -24.05 17.08
CA ALA A 283 -28.24 -23.25 18.30
C ALA A 283 -29.55 -22.51 18.48
N GLY A 284 -30.12 -21.94 17.42
CA GLY A 284 -31.44 -21.26 17.44
C GLY A 284 -32.55 -22.21 17.80
N LEU A 285 -32.60 -23.44 17.26
CA LEU A 285 -33.60 -24.47 17.58
C LEU A 285 -33.47 -24.96 19.03
N LEU A 286 -32.27 -25.11 19.57
CA LEU A 286 -32.02 -25.47 20.98
C LEU A 286 -32.52 -24.39 21.93
N PHE A 287 -32.30 -23.11 21.60
CA PHE A 287 -32.81 -21.96 22.38
C PHE A 287 -34.35 -21.89 22.35
N LEU A 288 -34.98 -22.08 21.18
CA LEU A 288 -36.42 -22.13 21.05
C LEU A 288 -37.03 -23.30 21.82
N GLY A 289 -36.43 -24.49 21.77
CA GLY A 289 -36.83 -25.67 22.54
C GLY A 289 -36.74 -25.46 24.05
N ALA A 290 -35.69 -24.77 24.55
CA ALA A 290 -35.56 -24.46 25.96
C ALA A 290 -36.57 -23.40 26.44
N CYS A 291 -36.90 -22.41 25.61
CA CYS A 291 -37.94 -21.42 25.91
C CYS A 291 -39.34 -21.99 25.93
N LEU A 292 -39.67 -22.95 25.06
CA LEU A 292 -40.96 -23.62 25.01
C LEU A 292 -41.18 -24.56 26.18
N ARG A 293 -40.12 -25.26 26.64
CA ARG A 293 -40.18 -26.11 27.86
C ARG A 293 -40.47 -25.32 29.15
N ARG A 294 -40.00 -24.10 29.27
CA ARG A 294 -40.27 -23.23 30.45
C ARG A 294 -41.71 -22.78 30.57
N LYS A 295 -42.45 -22.69 29.45
CA LYS A 295 -43.86 -22.31 29.47
C LYS A 295 -44.85 -23.43 29.83
N SER A 296 -44.44 -24.70 29.81
CA SER A 296 -45.32 -25.83 30.10
C SER A 296 -45.29 -26.32 31.56
N ALA A 297 -44.46 -25.73 32.43
CA ALA A 297 -44.47 -26.02 33.86
C ALA A 297 -45.61 -25.18 34.50
N LYS A 298 -46.86 -25.69 34.47
CA LYS A 298 -47.99 -25.14 35.27
C LYS A 298 -47.68 -25.34 36.75
N PRO A 299 -47.82 -24.32 37.60
CA PRO A 299 -47.77 -24.53 39.06
C PRO A 299 -49.00 -25.34 39.47
N THR A 300 -48.80 -26.55 40.02
CA THR A 300 -49.81 -27.25 40.76
C THR A 300 -49.95 -26.56 42.14
N GLY A 301 -50.94 -25.71 42.23
CA GLY A 301 -51.38 -25.16 43.49
C GLY A 301 -52.06 -26.24 44.36
N LYS A 302 -51.66 -26.25 45.62
CA LYS A 302 -52.50 -26.72 46.73
C LYS A 302 -52.89 -25.51 47.56
#